data_f7dfb1088e7fd4334458725a99b68998
#
_entry.id   f7dfb1088e7fd4334458725a99b68998
#
_cell.length_a   1.000
_cell.length_b   1.000
_cell.length_c   1.000
_cell.angle_alpha   90.00
_cell.angle_beta   90.00
_cell.angle_gamma   90.00
#
_symmetry.space_group_name_H-M   'P 1'
#
loop_
_entity.id
_entity.type
_entity.pdbx_description
1 polymer ?
#
loop_
_entity_poly.entity_id
_entity_poly.type
_entity_poly.pdbx_seq_one_letter_code
_entity_poly.pdbx_strand_id
1 'polypeptide(L)'
;MRTLCAFLFAMAVAQAETFQDPNATKYYTEHKEFFHFATPADLPKDLTWQDGSGQKEFADPRALRGGILRQFTPSTPPTLRRVGPNANNGFRGELYDNNDFGLLSSHPNSDEPIPALATSWAMSADGMTAYFKLDPHAKFTDGQPITADDYFFAFYFYRSPWINAEWYVDYYTREWGGITKFDNYTIAVKAPRKRPMQLENLGELRPIPRNFFKDFGPTYEKTYNDRFQPTTGPYYVTKEGFQREKSVTLTRVKDWWGDHRKYYRYRYNPDTIEFTVIREIDSAYESLLAGEIDFMPIRMPRYWYGTNEKKAYLDGYVTKVQFFNDIPRPPYGLYINTQRPLLNDRNIRIGLQHATDFQRVIEGFYRGDYERLNQFSEGLGKYTDPTIRARLFSPELARAAFAKAGFTQTGPDGILKNTAGERLSFRLTFDTSDRRKYLATLVESAHRCGLEYRPETLEHTTMYRKVMEKNHDIAFWAWSVSGRLPALWESHHGDNAVDKLADGRKVPKRQTNNITGIDDPELSALIDKFRAATEEPEMIKLSLQMQRRIHDNADFIPGFRVPGYRIAHWGWVKFPEGFDVRSAEDPQSYGLFWLVPSERDKDLKDFRAGVVRGPPKTIIEDRWRTE
;
A
#
# COMPACT_ATOMS: atom_id res chain seq x y z
N MET A 1 -65.70 23.34 -24.96
CA MET A 1 -65.00 22.06 -25.24
C MET A 1 -63.51 22.42 -25.38
N ARG A 2 -62.73 22.14 -24.36
CA ARG A 2 -61.28 22.31 -24.38
C ARG A 2 -60.65 20.90 -24.39
N THR A 3 -60.01 20.54 -25.50
CA THR A 3 -59.33 19.27 -25.68
C THR A 3 -57.93 19.38 -25.08
N LEU A 4 -57.66 18.60 -24.01
CA LEU A 4 -56.35 18.43 -23.38
C LEU A 4 -55.53 17.42 -24.20
N CYS A 5 -54.46 17.85 -24.89
CA CYS A 5 -53.47 16.93 -25.45
C CYS A 5 -52.44 16.63 -24.38
N ALA A 6 -52.44 15.38 -23.88
CA ALA A 6 -51.39 14.83 -23.03
C ALA A 6 -50.23 14.38 -23.91
N PHE A 7 -49.09 15.02 -23.86
CA PHE A 7 -47.84 14.57 -24.45
C PHE A 7 -47.20 13.56 -23.49
N LEU A 8 -47.23 12.28 -23.81
CA LEU A 8 -46.42 11.26 -23.19
C LEU A 8 -44.98 11.37 -23.74
N PHE A 9 -44.07 11.90 -22.91
CA PHE A 9 -42.63 11.80 -23.16
C PHE A 9 -42.19 10.38 -22.76
N ALA A 10 -42.07 9.49 -23.73
CA ALA A 10 -41.35 8.25 -23.55
C ALA A 10 -39.86 8.57 -23.56
N MET A 11 -39.21 8.63 -22.39
CA MET A 11 -37.76 8.58 -22.30
C MET A 11 -37.31 7.18 -22.72
N ALA A 12 -36.88 7.04 -23.96
CA ALA A 12 -36.08 5.89 -24.39
C ALA A 12 -34.71 6.03 -23.71
N VAL A 13 -34.50 5.29 -22.62
CA VAL A 13 -33.16 5.03 -22.11
C VAL A 13 -32.49 4.16 -23.15
N ALA A 14 -31.66 4.77 -24.00
CA ALA A 14 -30.75 4.03 -24.87
C ALA A 14 -29.86 3.19 -23.95
N GLN A 15 -30.14 1.88 -23.87
CA GLN A 15 -29.18 0.93 -23.33
C GLN A 15 -27.96 0.97 -24.25
N ALA A 16 -26.88 1.60 -23.76
CA ALA A 16 -25.59 1.49 -24.41
C ALA A 16 -25.27 -0.01 -24.49
N GLU A 17 -25.10 -0.53 -25.71
CA GLU A 17 -24.63 -1.89 -25.92
C GLU A 17 -23.34 -2.07 -25.15
N THR A 18 -23.39 -2.86 -24.09
CA THR A 18 -22.22 -3.16 -23.27
C THR A 18 -21.31 -4.10 -24.06
N PHE A 19 -20.10 -3.63 -24.32
CA PHE A 19 -19.08 -4.41 -25.02
C PHE A 19 -18.86 -5.76 -24.31
N GLN A 20 -18.97 -6.84 -25.07
CA GLN A 20 -18.57 -8.18 -24.63
C GLN A 20 -17.30 -8.60 -25.39
N ASP A 21 -16.23 -8.85 -24.64
CA ASP A 21 -14.99 -9.38 -25.20
C ASP A 21 -15.19 -10.85 -25.58
N PRO A 22 -15.04 -11.25 -26.87
CA PRO A 22 -15.20 -12.63 -27.30
C PRO A 22 -14.20 -13.58 -26.61
N ASN A 23 -12.97 -13.12 -26.34
CA ASN A 23 -11.95 -13.93 -25.67
C ASN A 23 -12.31 -14.16 -24.20
N ALA A 24 -12.83 -13.14 -23.50
CA ALA A 24 -13.32 -13.27 -22.15
C ALA A 24 -14.52 -14.24 -22.09
N THR A 25 -15.47 -14.12 -23.02
CA THR A 25 -16.64 -15.02 -23.11
C THR A 25 -16.20 -16.47 -23.34
N LYS A 26 -15.23 -16.70 -24.23
CA LYS A 26 -14.62 -18.01 -24.45
C LYS A 26 -13.98 -18.53 -23.17
N TYR A 27 -13.19 -17.71 -22.49
CA TYR A 27 -12.53 -18.05 -21.23
C TYR A 27 -13.53 -18.47 -20.14
N TYR A 28 -14.65 -17.75 -19.97
CA TYR A 28 -15.69 -18.15 -19.01
C TYR A 28 -16.30 -19.51 -19.33
N THR A 29 -16.46 -19.82 -20.63
CA THR A 29 -17.01 -21.11 -21.09
C THR A 29 -16.02 -22.25 -20.86
N GLU A 30 -14.74 -22.00 -20.98
CA GLU A 30 -13.67 -22.97 -20.75
C GLU A 30 -13.40 -23.22 -19.25
N HIS A 31 -13.79 -22.28 -18.36
CA HIS A 31 -13.58 -22.36 -16.90
C HIS A 31 -14.91 -22.37 -16.13
N LYS A 32 -15.83 -23.25 -16.51
CA LYS A 32 -17.16 -23.39 -15.88
C LYS A 32 -17.11 -23.79 -14.41
N GLU A 33 -16.03 -24.39 -13.96
CA GLU A 33 -15.77 -24.71 -12.55
C GLU A 33 -15.58 -23.46 -11.67
N PHE A 34 -15.29 -22.32 -12.30
CA PHE A 34 -15.06 -21.06 -11.62
C PHE A 34 -16.14 -20.00 -11.93
N PHE A 35 -16.58 -19.90 -13.19
CA PHE A 35 -17.55 -18.92 -13.65
C PHE A 35 -18.95 -19.53 -13.74
N HIS A 36 -19.86 -19.04 -12.89
CA HIS A 36 -21.23 -19.57 -12.82
C HIS A 36 -22.25 -18.51 -13.22
N PHE A 37 -23.27 -18.92 -13.95
CA PHE A 37 -24.41 -18.11 -14.33
C PHE A 37 -25.66 -18.74 -13.73
N ALA A 38 -26.40 -17.93 -12.97
CA ALA A 38 -27.62 -18.31 -12.28
C ALA A 38 -28.70 -17.22 -12.46
N THR A 39 -29.82 -17.35 -11.84
CA THR A 39 -30.90 -16.35 -11.83
C THR A 39 -31.18 -15.91 -10.41
N PRO A 40 -31.85 -14.78 -10.17
CA PRO A 40 -32.26 -14.37 -8.83
C PRO A 40 -33.11 -15.40 -8.07
N ALA A 41 -33.79 -16.30 -8.78
CA ALA A 41 -34.57 -17.39 -8.18
C ALA A 41 -33.66 -18.46 -7.51
N ASP A 42 -32.40 -18.56 -7.94
CA ASP A 42 -31.43 -19.52 -7.44
C ASP A 42 -30.68 -19.01 -6.18
N LEU A 43 -30.97 -17.78 -5.72
CA LEU A 43 -30.40 -17.26 -4.48
C LEU A 43 -30.91 -18.08 -3.28
N PRO A 44 -30.02 -18.46 -2.32
CA PRO A 44 -30.46 -19.10 -1.08
C PRO A 44 -31.47 -18.23 -0.33
N LYS A 45 -32.52 -18.85 0.17
CA LYS A 45 -33.66 -18.15 0.84
C LYS A 45 -33.35 -17.77 2.28
N ASP A 46 -32.35 -18.38 2.87
CA ASP A 46 -31.92 -18.23 4.27
C ASP A 46 -30.81 -17.18 4.46
N LEU A 47 -30.48 -16.41 3.42
CA LEU A 47 -29.48 -15.36 3.51
C LEU A 47 -29.91 -14.22 4.42
N THR A 48 -29.07 -13.90 5.40
CA THR A 48 -29.23 -12.71 6.25
C THR A 48 -28.43 -11.55 5.68
N TRP A 49 -29.13 -10.60 5.09
CA TRP A 49 -28.53 -9.43 4.47
C TRP A 49 -28.13 -8.36 5.48
N GLN A 50 -26.93 -7.83 5.33
CA GLN A 50 -26.37 -6.72 6.09
C GLN A 50 -26.06 -5.56 5.14
N ASP A 51 -26.08 -4.31 5.64
CA ASP A 51 -25.85 -3.09 4.88
C ASP A 51 -24.85 -2.13 5.52
N GLY A 52 -24.32 -2.48 6.70
CA GLY A 52 -23.37 -1.65 7.44
C GLY A 52 -23.90 -0.29 7.87
N SER A 53 -25.21 -0.03 7.78
CA SER A 53 -25.82 1.29 8.05
C SER A 53 -25.68 1.75 9.50
N GLY A 54 -25.39 0.85 10.45
CA GLY A 54 -25.19 1.14 11.87
C GLY A 54 -23.91 1.88 12.22
N GLN A 55 -22.91 1.91 11.34
CA GLN A 55 -21.63 2.58 11.62
C GLN A 55 -21.77 4.10 11.58
N LYS A 56 -20.97 4.81 12.40
CA LYS A 56 -20.94 6.28 12.47
C LYS A 56 -20.26 6.87 11.24
N GLU A 57 -20.72 8.01 10.74
CA GLU A 57 -19.97 8.78 9.74
C GLU A 57 -18.68 9.34 10.35
N PHE A 58 -17.62 9.41 9.56
CA PHE A 58 -16.30 9.86 10.02
C PHE A 58 -15.75 11.07 9.23
N ALA A 59 -16.47 11.55 8.21
CA ALA A 59 -16.16 12.80 7.52
C ALA A 59 -16.86 14.00 8.21
N ASP A 60 -16.31 15.20 7.98
CA ASP A 60 -16.83 16.42 8.57
C ASP A 60 -17.90 17.04 7.66
N PRO A 61 -19.14 17.26 8.12
CA PRO A 61 -20.19 17.87 7.30
C PRO A 61 -19.95 19.34 6.95
N ARG A 62 -18.96 20.00 7.61
CA ARG A 62 -18.51 21.36 7.25
C ARG A 62 -17.57 21.38 6.04
N ALA A 63 -17.15 20.22 5.55
CA ALA A 63 -16.22 20.14 4.42
C ALA A 63 -16.81 20.81 3.17
N LEU A 64 -16.02 21.67 2.58
CA LEU A 64 -16.36 22.40 1.37
C LEU A 64 -15.83 21.67 0.14
N ARG A 65 -16.66 21.58 -0.88
CA ARG A 65 -16.28 21.06 -2.20
C ARG A 65 -15.61 22.17 -3.02
N GLY A 66 -14.54 21.80 -3.72
CA GLY A 66 -13.88 22.69 -4.67
C GLY A 66 -12.43 23.00 -4.38
N GLY A 67 -11.82 23.74 -5.29
CA GLY A 67 -10.45 24.20 -5.20
C GLY A 67 -9.41 23.24 -5.78
N ILE A 68 -8.16 23.70 -5.80
CA ILE A 68 -7.00 22.95 -6.32
C ILE A 68 -6.07 22.67 -5.15
N LEU A 69 -5.86 21.39 -4.85
CA LEU A 69 -4.82 20.95 -3.93
C LEU A 69 -3.49 20.82 -4.68
N ARG A 70 -2.48 21.53 -4.22
CA ARG A 70 -1.14 21.54 -4.80
C ARG A 70 -0.18 20.72 -3.96
N GLN A 71 0.43 19.75 -4.62
CA GLN A 71 1.39 18.83 -4.02
C GLN A 71 2.62 18.66 -4.90
N PHE A 72 3.57 17.88 -4.44
CA PHE A 72 4.73 17.51 -5.24
C PHE A 72 4.87 15.99 -5.36
N THR A 73 5.58 15.58 -6.41
CA THR A 73 6.08 14.22 -6.56
C THR A 73 7.54 14.29 -7.02
N PRO A 74 8.42 13.35 -6.62
CA PRO A 74 9.81 13.37 -7.08
C PRO A 74 9.94 13.00 -8.58
N SER A 75 8.98 12.29 -9.14
CA SER A 75 8.94 11.89 -10.56
C SER A 75 7.51 11.58 -10.99
N THR A 76 7.26 11.65 -12.29
CA THR A 76 6.00 11.10 -12.85
C THR A 76 6.07 9.57 -12.91
N PRO A 77 4.92 8.87 -12.84
CA PRO A 77 4.90 7.43 -13.00
C PRO A 77 5.43 7.00 -14.38
N PRO A 78 6.24 5.94 -14.46
CA PRO A 78 6.77 5.44 -15.73
C PRO A 78 5.68 4.86 -16.65
N THR A 79 4.56 4.46 -16.06
CA THR A 79 3.36 3.97 -16.75
C THR A 79 2.10 4.36 -15.99
N LEU A 80 1.00 4.55 -16.72
CA LEU A 80 -0.34 4.71 -16.15
C LEU A 80 -1.11 3.38 -16.07
N ARG A 81 -0.47 2.24 -16.35
CA ARG A 81 -1.09 0.93 -16.16
C ARG A 81 -1.21 0.59 -14.67
N ARG A 82 -2.29 -0.08 -14.32
CA ARG A 82 -2.52 -0.57 -12.95
C ARG A 82 -1.59 -1.74 -12.57
N VAL A 83 -1.31 -2.65 -13.51
CA VAL A 83 -0.52 -3.86 -13.29
C VAL A 83 0.47 -4.10 -14.42
N GLY A 84 1.45 -4.97 -14.18
CA GLY A 84 2.50 -5.32 -15.12
C GLY A 84 3.81 -4.57 -14.87
N PRO A 85 4.78 -4.67 -15.75
CA PRO A 85 6.09 -4.07 -15.58
C PRO A 85 6.02 -2.56 -15.31
N ASN A 86 6.76 -2.09 -14.29
CA ASN A 86 6.82 -0.69 -13.85
C ASN A 86 5.51 -0.10 -13.28
N ALA A 87 4.42 -0.86 -13.18
CA ALA A 87 3.16 -0.38 -12.63
C ALA A 87 3.20 -0.21 -11.11
N ASN A 88 4.02 -1.00 -10.40
CA ASN A 88 4.24 -0.83 -8.97
C ASN A 88 5.31 0.24 -8.73
N ASN A 89 4.91 1.49 -8.74
CA ASN A 89 5.75 2.67 -8.57
C ASN A 89 5.21 3.58 -7.47
N GLY A 90 5.99 4.59 -7.05
CA GLY A 90 5.64 5.47 -5.93
C GLY A 90 4.36 6.30 -6.13
N PHE A 91 3.87 6.44 -7.36
CA PHE A 91 2.64 7.21 -7.67
C PHE A 91 1.39 6.33 -7.80
N ARG A 92 1.53 5.00 -7.73
CA ARG A 92 0.42 4.05 -7.87
C ARG A 92 -0.68 4.28 -6.84
N GLY A 93 -0.30 4.62 -5.60
CA GLY A 93 -1.23 4.92 -4.52
C GLY A 93 -2.23 6.00 -4.92
N GLU A 94 -1.75 7.09 -5.51
CA GLU A 94 -2.57 8.22 -5.94
C GLU A 94 -3.47 7.88 -7.13
N LEU A 95 -2.98 7.06 -8.05
CA LEU A 95 -3.75 6.68 -9.25
C LEU A 95 -4.84 5.66 -8.96
N TYR A 96 -4.52 4.62 -8.15
CA TYR A 96 -5.35 3.43 -8.04
C TYR A 96 -5.66 3.00 -6.61
N ASP A 97 -4.66 2.84 -5.73
CA ASP A 97 -4.89 2.16 -4.47
C ASP A 97 -5.82 2.97 -3.54
N ASN A 98 -5.69 4.30 -3.53
CA ASN A 98 -6.56 5.23 -2.79
C ASN A 98 -7.76 5.76 -3.60
N ASN A 99 -7.81 5.47 -4.91
CA ASN A 99 -8.79 5.99 -5.85
C ASN A 99 -9.60 4.89 -6.54
N ASP A 100 -9.72 3.74 -5.93
CA ASP A 100 -10.50 2.63 -6.47
C ASP A 100 -11.07 1.76 -5.33
N PHE A 101 -12.36 1.45 -5.40
CA PHE A 101 -13.08 0.75 -4.34
C PHE A 101 -13.40 -0.69 -4.72
N GLY A 102 -13.42 -1.58 -3.72
CA GLY A 102 -13.92 -2.93 -3.83
C GLY A 102 -15.44 -3.01 -3.61
N LEU A 103 -15.94 -4.22 -3.41
CA LEU A 103 -17.33 -4.45 -3.05
C LEU A 103 -17.66 -3.83 -1.69
N LEU A 104 -16.77 -4.00 -0.72
CA LEU A 104 -16.86 -3.43 0.63
C LEU A 104 -15.63 -2.57 0.93
N SER A 105 -15.77 -1.71 1.92
CA SER A 105 -14.68 -1.02 2.60
C SER A 105 -14.73 -1.31 4.09
N SER A 106 -13.64 -1.08 4.80
CA SER A 106 -13.63 -1.13 6.27
C SER A 106 -13.82 0.26 6.85
N HIS A 107 -14.61 0.36 7.91
CA HIS A 107 -14.79 1.60 8.65
C HIS A 107 -13.48 1.93 9.40
N PRO A 108 -12.91 3.15 9.26
CA PRO A 108 -11.55 3.45 9.73
C PRO A 108 -11.37 3.40 11.24
N ASN A 109 -12.44 3.46 12.04
CA ASN A 109 -12.37 3.47 13.50
C ASN A 109 -12.83 2.16 14.15
N SER A 110 -13.69 1.35 13.49
CA SER A 110 -14.21 0.09 14.04
C SER A 110 -13.68 -1.16 13.36
N ASP A 111 -13.07 -1.04 12.17
CA ASP A 111 -12.72 -2.11 11.24
C ASP A 111 -13.93 -2.89 10.67
N GLU A 112 -15.15 -2.52 11.06
CA GLU A 112 -16.36 -3.17 10.58
C GLU A 112 -16.59 -2.91 9.09
N PRO A 113 -17.14 -3.89 8.34
CA PRO A 113 -17.48 -3.71 6.95
C PRO A 113 -18.52 -2.59 6.77
N ILE A 114 -18.28 -1.74 5.78
CA ILE A 114 -19.21 -0.71 5.32
C ILE A 114 -19.41 -0.84 3.80
N PRO A 115 -20.59 -0.41 3.28
CA PRO A 115 -20.85 -0.47 1.85
C PRO A 115 -19.86 0.38 1.05
N ALA A 116 -19.42 -0.17 -0.08
CA ALA A 116 -18.70 0.55 -1.12
C ALA A 116 -19.42 0.36 -2.46
N LEU A 117 -18.96 -0.52 -3.35
CA LEU A 117 -19.69 -0.82 -4.59
C LEU A 117 -20.86 -1.79 -4.38
N ALA A 118 -20.88 -2.52 -3.27
CA ALA A 118 -22.06 -3.27 -2.84
C ALA A 118 -22.83 -2.48 -1.77
N THR A 119 -24.14 -2.42 -1.91
CA THR A 119 -25.06 -1.77 -0.94
C THR A 119 -25.46 -2.70 0.20
N SER A 120 -25.39 -4.00 -0.02
CA SER A 120 -25.65 -5.03 0.99
C SER A 120 -24.94 -6.33 0.66
N TRP A 121 -24.71 -7.13 1.69
CA TRP A 121 -24.03 -8.42 1.59
C TRP A 121 -24.61 -9.46 2.54
N ALA A 122 -24.37 -10.73 2.24
CA ALA A 122 -24.71 -11.86 3.10
C ALA A 122 -23.67 -12.96 2.95
N MET A 123 -23.45 -13.75 4.02
CA MET A 123 -22.57 -14.92 3.96
C MET A 123 -23.41 -16.20 3.91
N SER A 124 -22.91 -17.19 3.17
CA SER A 124 -23.46 -18.56 3.24
C SER A 124 -23.27 -19.16 4.63
N ALA A 125 -24.11 -20.12 5.00
CA ALA A 125 -24.05 -20.78 6.32
C ALA A 125 -22.70 -21.48 6.58
N ASP A 126 -22.03 -21.96 5.55
CA ASP A 126 -20.69 -22.56 5.65
C ASP A 126 -19.55 -21.53 5.72
N GLY A 127 -19.87 -20.23 5.55
CA GLY A 127 -18.89 -19.14 5.58
C GLY A 127 -17.96 -19.09 4.36
N MET A 128 -18.24 -19.82 3.28
CA MET A 128 -17.36 -19.92 2.12
C MET A 128 -17.73 -18.98 0.98
N THR A 129 -18.98 -18.53 0.93
CA THR A 129 -19.50 -17.70 -0.16
C THR A 129 -20.12 -16.42 0.38
N ALA A 130 -19.68 -15.29 -0.15
CA ALA A 130 -20.31 -14.00 0.11
C ALA A 130 -21.17 -13.59 -1.08
N TYR A 131 -22.39 -13.13 -0.80
CA TYR A 131 -23.35 -12.62 -1.77
C TYR A 131 -23.39 -11.09 -1.65
N PHE A 132 -23.41 -10.39 -2.79
CA PHE A 132 -23.37 -8.94 -2.84
C PHE A 132 -24.45 -8.40 -3.76
N LYS A 133 -25.16 -7.37 -3.30
CA LYS A 133 -26.00 -6.52 -4.14
C LYS A 133 -25.23 -5.27 -4.49
N LEU A 134 -24.92 -5.12 -5.78
CA LEU A 134 -24.16 -3.97 -6.29
C LEU A 134 -25.03 -2.72 -6.30
N ASP A 135 -24.38 -1.57 -6.18
CA ASP A 135 -25.04 -0.27 -6.34
C ASP A 135 -25.32 0.01 -7.82
N PRO A 136 -26.59 0.07 -8.26
CA PRO A 136 -26.92 0.33 -9.66
C PRO A 136 -26.56 1.74 -10.14
N HIS A 137 -26.22 2.67 -9.22
CA HIS A 137 -25.78 4.03 -9.54
C HIS A 137 -24.26 4.14 -9.59
N ALA A 138 -23.52 3.11 -9.18
CA ALA A 138 -22.06 3.13 -9.23
C ALA A 138 -21.57 3.13 -10.68
N LYS A 139 -20.57 4.00 -10.94
CA LYS A 139 -19.97 4.18 -12.26
C LYS A 139 -18.46 4.27 -12.15
N PHE A 140 -17.81 3.86 -13.21
CA PHE A 140 -16.40 4.19 -13.40
C PHE A 140 -16.21 5.68 -13.69
N THR A 141 -14.98 6.17 -13.58
CA THR A 141 -14.62 7.58 -13.83
C THR A 141 -14.88 8.04 -15.28
N ASP A 142 -15.06 7.12 -16.23
CA ASP A 142 -15.48 7.39 -17.61
C ASP A 142 -17.01 7.43 -17.79
N GLY A 143 -17.77 7.28 -16.70
CA GLY A 143 -19.23 7.33 -16.70
C GLY A 143 -19.91 5.99 -17.02
N GLN A 144 -19.17 4.94 -17.36
CA GLN A 144 -19.75 3.61 -17.62
C GLN A 144 -20.28 2.98 -16.32
N PRO A 145 -21.48 2.34 -16.36
CA PRO A 145 -22.03 1.66 -15.19
C PRO A 145 -21.18 0.46 -14.80
N ILE A 146 -21.12 0.19 -13.49
CA ILE A 146 -20.47 -1.00 -12.95
C ILE A 146 -21.49 -2.12 -12.82
N THR A 147 -21.19 -3.27 -13.39
CA THR A 147 -22.07 -4.44 -13.40
C THR A 147 -21.31 -5.71 -13.00
N ALA A 148 -22.04 -6.80 -12.79
CA ALA A 148 -21.50 -8.13 -12.54
C ALA A 148 -20.45 -8.56 -13.58
N ASP A 149 -20.63 -8.14 -14.84
CA ASP A 149 -19.71 -8.51 -15.92
C ASP A 149 -18.32 -7.89 -15.77
N ASP A 150 -18.19 -6.75 -15.09
CA ASP A 150 -16.90 -6.10 -14.83
C ASP A 150 -16.09 -6.86 -13.75
N TYR A 151 -16.79 -7.58 -12.86
CA TYR A 151 -16.16 -8.50 -11.90
C TYR A 151 -15.76 -9.83 -12.54
N PHE A 152 -16.55 -10.34 -13.48
CA PHE A 152 -16.17 -11.49 -14.30
C PHE A 152 -14.93 -11.17 -15.13
N PHE A 153 -14.93 -9.98 -15.76
CA PHE A 153 -13.79 -9.51 -16.53
C PHE A 153 -12.53 -9.31 -15.68
N ALA A 154 -12.67 -8.93 -14.41
CA ALA A 154 -11.55 -8.81 -13.49
C ALA A 154 -10.78 -10.13 -13.34
N PHE A 155 -11.46 -11.26 -13.22
CA PHE A 155 -10.79 -12.56 -13.14
C PHE A 155 -10.14 -12.97 -14.45
N TYR A 156 -10.75 -12.70 -15.59
CA TYR A 156 -10.13 -12.92 -16.90
C TYR A 156 -8.87 -12.06 -17.08
N PHE A 157 -8.96 -10.77 -16.73
CA PHE A 157 -7.87 -9.83 -16.81
C PHE A 157 -6.68 -10.23 -15.94
N TYR A 158 -6.90 -10.45 -14.65
CA TYR A 158 -5.82 -10.74 -13.70
C TYR A 158 -5.20 -12.13 -13.86
N ARG A 159 -5.93 -13.10 -14.43
CA ARG A 159 -5.42 -14.44 -14.74
C ARG A 159 -4.72 -14.54 -16.08
N SER A 160 -4.77 -13.48 -16.88
CA SER A 160 -4.17 -13.46 -18.21
C SER A 160 -2.65 -13.32 -18.14
N PRO A 161 -1.89 -14.07 -18.95
CA PRO A 161 -0.44 -13.92 -19.07
C PRO A 161 -0.04 -12.57 -19.68
N TRP A 162 -0.95 -11.89 -20.39
CA TRP A 162 -0.66 -10.62 -21.08
C TRP A 162 -0.37 -9.45 -20.15
N ILE A 163 -0.80 -9.52 -18.88
CA ILE A 163 -0.47 -8.47 -17.89
C ILE A 163 0.99 -8.54 -17.43
N ASN A 164 1.70 -9.65 -17.70
CA ASN A 164 3.09 -9.88 -17.29
C ASN A 164 3.33 -9.55 -15.81
N ALA A 165 2.50 -10.14 -14.93
CA ALA A 165 2.49 -9.90 -13.49
C ALA A 165 2.15 -11.20 -12.76
N GLU A 166 3.13 -12.09 -12.63
CA GLU A 166 2.98 -13.45 -12.10
C GLU A 166 2.29 -13.49 -10.73
N TRP A 167 2.62 -12.53 -9.85
CA TRP A 167 1.96 -12.45 -8.53
C TRP A 167 0.44 -12.32 -8.65
N TYR A 168 -0.06 -11.47 -9.55
CA TYR A 168 -1.50 -11.30 -9.77
C TYR A 168 -2.13 -12.55 -10.37
N VAL A 169 -1.47 -13.16 -11.35
CA VAL A 169 -1.95 -14.40 -11.98
C VAL A 169 -2.07 -15.51 -10.93
N ASP A 170 -1.05 -15.71 -10.12
CA ASP A 170 -1.04 -16.71 -9.03
C ASP A 170 -2.12 -16.40 -7.99
N TYR A 171 -2.21 -15.16 -7.51
CA TYR A 171 -3.16 -14.73 -6.50
C TYR A 171 -4.61 -14.94 -6.97
N TYR A 172 -4.97 -14.42 -8.15
CA TYR A 172 -6.34 -14.56 -8.68
C TYR A 172 -6.68 -15.98 -9.11
N THR A 173 -5.70 -16.84 -9.32
CA THR A 173 -5.91 -18.26 -9.61
C THR A 173 -6.12 -19.09 -8.35
N ARG A 174 -5.38 -18.83 -7.28
CA ARG A 174 -5.33 -19.70 -6.10
C ARG A 174 -6.16 -19.21 -4.92
N GLU A 175 -6.35 -17.88 -4.77
CA GLU A 175 -7.00 -17.30 -3.60
C GLU A 175 -8.50 -17.05 -3.77
N TRP A 176 -9.06 -17.44 -4.92
CA TRP A 176 -10.47 -17.31 -5.28
C TRP A 176 -11.04 -18.64 -5.77
N GLY A 177 -12.21 -19.03 -5.22
CA GLY A 177 -12.82 -20.32 -5.51
C GLY A 177 -13.90 -20.28 -6.58
N GLY A 178 -14.40 -19.09 -6.94
CA GLY A 178 -15.39 -18.93 -8.00
C GLY A 178 -16.19 -17.63 -7.88
N ILE A 179 -16.89 -17.31 -8.96
CA ILE A 179 -17.82 -16.18 -9.02
C ILE A 179 -19.11 -16.61 -9.69
N THR A 180 -20.27 -16.15 -9.16
CA THR A 180 -21.60 -16.41 -9.73
C THR A 180 -22.28 -15.08 -10.04
N LYS A 181 -22.83 -14.95 -11.24
CA LYS A 181 -23.71 -13.86 -11.65
C LYS A 181 -25.16 -14.33 -11.59
N PHE A 182 -26.02 -13.63 -10.82
CA PHE A 182 -27.46 -13.86 -10.74
C PHE A 182 -28.25 -12.90 -11.66
N ASP A 183 -27.79 -11.66 -11.70
CA ASP A 183 -28.24 -10.61 -12.62
C ASP A 183 -27.12 -9.56 -12.77
N ASN A 184 -27.41 -8.39 -13.35
CA ASN A 184 -26.41 -7.35 -13.56
C ASN A 184 -25.90 -6.71 -12.27
N TYR A 185 -26.63 -6.84 -11.16
CA TYR A 185 -26.34 -6.17 -9.88
C TYR A 185 -26.33 -7.15 -8.70
N THR A 186 -26.33 -8.45 -8.95
CA THR A 186 -26.26 -9.47 -7.89
C THR A 186 -25.21 -10.51 -8.25
N ILE A 187 -24.20 -10.62 -7.39
CA ILE A 187 -23.10 -11.59 -7.55
C ILE A 187 -22.87 -12.36 -6.26
N ALA A 188 -22.30 -13.55 -6.39
CA ALA A 188 -21.66 -14.24 -5.28
C ALA A 188 -20.19 -14.52 -5.58
N VAL A 189 -19.35 -14.44 -4.57
CA VAL A 189 -17.92 -14.71 -4.65
C VAL A 189 -17.58 -15.81 -3.64
N LYS A 190 -16.96 -16.88 -4.12
CA LYS A 190 -16.61 -18.05 -3.32
C LYS A 190 -15.12 -18.07 -3.00
N ALA A 191 -14.78 -18.36 -1.75
CA ALA A 191 -13.41 -18.62 -1.35
C ALA A 191 -12.99 -20.07 -1.69
N PRO A 192 -11.72 -20.33 -1.96
CA PRO A 192 -11.22 -21.69 -2.20
C PRO A 192 -11.13 -22.51 -0.90
N ARG A 193 -11.06 -21.86 0.25
CA ARG A 193 -10.97 -22.43 1.60
C ARG A 193 -11.44 -21.44 2.65
N LYS A 194 -11.77 -21.91 3.85
CA LYS A 194 -12.00 -21.03 5.00
C LYS A 194 -10.70 -20.32 5.38
N ARG A 195 -10.83 -19.05 5.74
CA ARG A 195 -9.72 -18.21 6.21
C ARG A 195 -10.26 -17.12 7.15
N PRO A 196 -9.40 -16.54 7.99
CA PRO A 196 -9.78 -15.39 8.81
C PRO A 196 -10.25 -14.21 7.95
N MET A 197 -11.15 -13.39 8.50
CA MET A 197 -11.70 -12.20 7.83
C MET A 197 -12.23 -12.51 6.42
N GLN A 198 -13.02 -13.58 6.32
CA GLN A 198 -13.47 -14.14 5.04
C GLN A 198 -14.31 -13.14 4.24
N LEU A 199 -15.23 -12.44 4.90
CA LEU A 199 -16.09 -11.44 4.27
C LEU A 199 -15.27 -10.26 3.74
N GLU A 200 -14.38 -9.73 4.55
CA GLU A 200 -13.50 -8.60 4.19
C GLU A 200 -12.65 -8.96 2.99
N ASN A 201 -12.03 -10.14 3.00
CA ASN A 201 -11.21 -10.61 1.89
C ASN A 201 -12.01 -10.76 0.58
N LEU A 202 -13.24 -11.27 0.63
CA LEU A 202 -14.10 -11.39 -0.56
C LEU A 202 -14.64 -10.01 -0.99
N GLY A 203 -14.85 -9.11 -0.03
CA GLY A 203 -15.29 -7.74 -0.24
C GLY A 203 -14.24 -6.83 -0.89
N GLU A 204 -12.96 -7.19 -0.86
CA GLU A 204 -11.88 -6.45 -1.54
C GLU A 204 -11.91 -6.58 -3.08
N LEU A 205 -12.72 -7.49 -3.63
CA LEU A 205 -12.80 -7.68 -5.08
C LEU A 205 -13.20 -6.39 -5.78
N ARG A 206 -12.37 -5.95 -6.73
CA ARG A 206 -12.57 -4.73 -7.52
C ARG A 206 -12.94 -5.08 -8.96
N PRO A 207 -13.87 -4.34 -9.56
CA PRO A 207 -14.21 -4.54 -10.97
C PRO A 207 -13.11 -3.98 -11.88
N ILE A 208 -13.01 -4.51 -13.08
CA ILE A 208 -12.14 -3.99 -14.14
C ILE A 208 -13.01 -3.46 -15.29
N PRO A 209 -12.80 -2.21 -15.76
CA PRO A 209 -13.63 -1.57 -16.78
C PRO A 209 -13.44 -2.25 -18.14
N ARG A 210 -14.25 -3.25 -18.47
CA ARG A 210 -14.14 -4.04 -19.70
C ARG A 210 -14.22 -3.18 -20.96
N ASN A 211 -15.01 -2.11 -20.95
CA ASN A 211 -15.15 -1.21 -22.10
C ASN A 211 -13.85 -0.45 -22.42
N PHE A 212 -13.02 -0.18 -21.43
CA PHE A 212 -11.70 0.42 -21.61
C PHE A 212 -10.72 -0.56 -22.26
N PHE A 213 -10.84 -1.84 -21.94
CA PHE A 213 -9.94 -2.91 -22.37
C PHE A 213 -10.41 -3.63 -23.66
N LYS A 214 -11.01 -2.92 -24.62
CA LYS A 214 -11.47 -3.49 -25.91
C LYS A 214 -10.36 -4.19 -26.70
N ASP A 215 -9.13 -3.70 -26.57
CA ASP A 215 -7.95 -4.21 -27.27
C ASP A 215 -7.05 -5.00 -26.32
N PHE A 216 -7.62 -5.64 -25.28
CA PHE A 216 -6.85 -6.42 -24.32
C PHE A 216 -6.28 -7.67 -24.96
N GLY A 217 -4.95 -7.85 -24.86
CA GLY A 217 -4.26 -8.96 -25.50
C GLY A 217 -2.74 -8.85 -25.39
N PRO A 218 -1.98 -9.55 -26.23
CA PRO A 218 -0.52 -9.60 -26.19
C PRO A 218 0.19 -8.26 -26.27
N THR A 219 -0.47 -7.21 -26.76
CA THR A 219 0.07 -5.85 -26.83
C THR A 219 -0.28 -4.98 -25.63
N TYR A 220 -0.86 -5.55 -24.56
CA TYR A 220 -1.34 -4.85 -23.36
C TYR A 220 -0.35 -3.81 -22.83
N GLU A 221 0.92 -4.21 -22.65
CA GLU A 221 1.93 -3.32 -22.09
C GLU A 221 2.11 -2.03 -22.91
N LYS A 222 2.15 -2.15 -24.22
CA LYS A 222 2.35 -1.02 -25.14
C LYS A 222 1.07 -0.21 -25.31
N THR A 223 -0.07 -0.90 -25.50
CA THR A 223 -1.38 -0.26 -25.80
C THR A 223 -1.88 0.59 -24.66
N TYR A 224 -1.63 0.18 -23.41
CA TYR A 224 -2.16 0.85 -22.21
C TYR A 224 -1.10 1.59 -21.39
N ASN A 225 0.15 1.72 -21.86
CA ASN A 225 1.24 2.31 -21.08
C ASN A 225 0.94 3.70 -20.52
N ASP A 226 0.42 4.59 -21.36
CA ASP A 226 0.16 6.00 -21.03
C ASP A 226 -1.34 6.30 -21.00
N ARG A 227 -2.18 5.28 -20.78
CA ARG A 227 -3.63 5.41 -20.68
C ARG A 227 -4.07 5.14 -19.23
N PHE A 228 -4.69 6.13 -18.60
CA PHE A 228 -5.27 5.96 -17.29
C PHE A 228 -6.47 5.01 -17.37
N GLN A 229 -6.43 3.94 -16.60
CA GLN A 229 -7.55 3.01 -16.47
C GLN A 229 -8.67 3.67 -15.64
N PRO A 230 -9.91 3.74 -16.13
CA PRO A 230 -11.02 4.20 -15.32
C PRO A 230 -11.13 3.43 -14.00
N THR A 231 -11.31 4.16 -12.91
CA THR A 231 -11.47 3.63 -11.55
C THR A 231 -12.89 3.83 -11.07
N THR A 232 -13.21 3.32 -9.91
CA THR A 232 -14.51 3.50 -9.25
C THR A 232 -14.53 4.73 -8.33
N GLY A 233 -13.37 5.37 -8.16
CA GLY A 233 -13.16 6.50 -7.27
C GLY A 233 -13.52 7.86 -7.85
N PRO A 234 -13.26 8.93 -7.09
CA PRO A 234 -13.66 10.28 -7.46
C PRO A 234 -12.72 10.98 -8.45
N TYR A 235 -11.52 10.47 -8.72
CA TYR A 235 -10.52 11.17 -9.53
C TYR A 235 -10.09 10.36 -10.76
N TYR A 236 -9.73 11.08 -11.82
CA TYR A 236 -9.15 10.52 -13.03
C TYR A 236 -8.04 11.43 -13.57
N VAL A 237 -7.20 10.88 -14.45
CA VAL A 237 -6.15 11.63 -15.15
C VAL A 237 -6.52 11.72 -16.61
N THR A 238 -6.61 12.95 -17.13
CA THR A 238 -6.77 13.20 -18.57
C THR A 238 -5.42 13.07 -19.29
N LYS A 239 -5.45 13.01 -20.63
CA LYS A 239 -4.22 13.00 -21.42
C LYS A 239 -3.39 14.26 -21.19
N GLU A 240 -4.04 15.42 -21.09
CA GLU A 240 -3.43 16.73 -20.83
C GLU A 240 -2.94 16.85 -19.38
N GLY A 241 -3.62 16.15 -18.46
CA GLY A 241 -3.24 16.09 -17.04
C GLY A 241 -1.99 15.27 -16.75
N PHE A 242 -1.51 14.49 -17.71
CA PHE A 242 -0.26 13.74 -17.58
C PHE A 242 0.85 14.36 -18.43
N GLN A 243 1.70 15.14 -17.79
CA GLN A 243 2.85 15.78 -18.43
C GLN A 243 4.13 15.15 -17.90
N ARG A 244 4.70 14.23 -18.69
CA ARG A 244 5.87 13.45 -18.29
C ARG A 244 7.01 14.36 -17.82
N GLU A 245 7.67 13.99 -16.72
CA GLU A 245 8.73 14.73 -16.02
C GLU A 245 8.36 16.16 -15.55
N LYS A 246 7.08 16.53 -15.61
CA LYS A 246 6.62 17.87 -15.23
C LYS A 246 5.51 17.84 -14.18
N SER A 247 4.40 17.19 -14.44
CA SER A 247 3.26 17.18 -13.53
C SER A 247 2.29 16.01 -13.79
N VAL A 248 1.51 15.68 -12.77
CA VAL A 248 0.32 14.84 -12.89
C VAL A 248 -0.84 15.54 -12.21
N THR A 249 -1.96 15.65 -12.93
CA THR A 249 -3.18 16.31 -12.45
C THR A 249 -4.31 15.28 -12.37
N LEU A 250 -4.82 15.08 -11.16
CA LEU A 250 -6.03 14.31 -10.93
C LEU A 250 -7.22 15.28 -10.95
N THR A 251 -8.17 15.01 -11.83
CA THR A 251 -9.41 15.80 -11.99
C THR A 251 -10.55 15.03 -11.34
N ARG A 252 -11.37 15.73 -10.57
CA ARG A 252 -12.52 15.12 -9.91
C ARG A 252 -13.65 14.84 -10.90
N VAL A 253 -14.27 13.69 -10.77
CA VAL A 253 -15.49 13.34 -11.50
C VAL A 253 -16.63 14.23 -11.01
N LYS A 254 -17.29 14.91 -11.95
CA LYS A 254 -18.51 15.66 -11.66
C LYS A 254 -19.64 14.70 -11.35
N ASP A 255 -20.38 14.95 -10.27
CA ASP A 255 -21.48 14.10 -9.80
C ASP A 255 -21.05 12.62 -9.60
N TRP A 256 -19.91 12.44 -8.90
CA TRP A 256 -19.42 11.10 -8.57
C TRP A 256 -20.46 10.33 -7.74
N TRP A 257 -20.65 9.05 -8.06
CA TRP A 257 -21.68 8.19 -7.43
C TRP A 257 -21.61 8.16 -5.90
N GLY A 258 -20.40 8.27 -5.32
CA GLY A 258 -20.17 8.27 -3.87
C GLY A 258 -20.64 9.55 -3.15
N ASP A 259 -20.90 10.66 -3.85
CA ASP A 259 -21.22 11.96 -3.24
C ASP A 259 -22.48 11.96 -2.36
N HIS A 260 -23.40 11.04 -2.64
CA HIS A 260 -24.66 10.90 -1.90
C HIS A 260 -24.66 9.69 -0.96
N ARG A 261 -23.55 8.96 -0.84
CA ARG A 261 -23.44 7.78 0.02
C ARG A 261 -22.94 8.15 1.41
N LYS A 262 -23.55 7.58 2.45
CA LYS A 262 -23.30 7.88 3.87
C LYS A 262 -21.82 7.97 4.22
N TYR A 263 -21.00 7.02 3.78
CA TYR A 263 -19.59 6.93 4.13
C TYR A 263 -18.64 7.64 3.16
N TYR A 264 -19.15 8.27 2.10
CA TYR A 264 -18.34 8.94 1.07
C TYR A 264 -18.66 10.43 0.92
N ARG A 265 -19.84 10.88 1.33
CA ARG A 265 -20.17 12.31 1.36
C ARG A 265 -19.21 13.07 2.27
N TYR A 266 -18.91 14.29 1.91
CA TYR A 266 -17.94 15.16 2.61
C TYR A 266 -16.47 14.71 2.51
N ARG A 267 -16.16 13.76 1.63
CA ARG A 267 -14.81 13.27 1.36
C ARG A 267 -14.40 13.62 -0.07
N TYR A 268 -13.08 13.57 -0.34
CA TYR A 268 -12.54 13.81 -1.69
C TYR A 268 -12.99 15.15 -2.26
N ASN A 269 -12.79 16.23 -1.51
CA ASN A 269 -13.43 17.54 -1.77
C ASN A 269 -12.76 18.41 -2.85
N PRO A 270 -11.43 18.43 -3.07
CA PRO A 270 -10.83 19.24 -4.14
C PRO A 270 -11.37 18.88 -5.53
N ASP A 271 -11.57 19.88 -6.39
CA ASP A 271 -11.88 19.67 -7.81
C ASP A 271 -10.68 19.10 -8.56
N THR A 272 -9.48 19.45 -8.09
CA THR A 272 -8.23 19.07 -8.73
C THR A 272 -7.16 18.80 -7.67
N ILE A 273 -6.36 17.74 -7.88
CA ILE A 273 -5.13 17.49 -7.14
C ILE A 273 -3.98 17.58 -8.15
N GLU A 274 -3.12 18.57 -7.98
CA GLU A 274 -2.02 18.86 -8.88
C GLU A 274 -0.69 18.48 -8.25
N PHE A 275 0.01 17.52 -8.84
CA PHE A 275 1.34 17.08 -8.42
C PHE A 275 2.39 17.67 -9.37
N THR A 276 3.19 18.60 -8.89
CA THR A 276 4.35 19.14 -9.62
C THR A 276 5.59 18.29 -9.34
N VAL A 277 6.39 18.02 -10.37
CA VAL A 277 7.65 17.29 -10.19
C VAL A 277 8.67 18.18 -9.53
N ILE A 278 9.04 17.82 -8.29
CA ILE A 278 10.14 18.44 -7.54
C ILE A 278 11.02 17.30 -7.02
N ARG A 279 12.18 17.13 -7.61
CA ARG A 279 13.04 15.95 -7.40
C ARG A 279 13.66 15.91 -6.01
N GLU A 280 14.06 17.07 -5.52
CA GLU A 280 14.76 17.19 -4.23
C GLU A 280 13.79 17.60 -3.13
N ILE A 281 13.77 16.84 -2.04
CA ILE A 281 12.86 17.06 -0.91
C ILE A 281 13.13 18.41 -0.21
N ASP A 282 14.37 18.90 -0.23
CA ASP A 282 14.71 20.21 0.29
C ASP A 282 14.00 21.32 -0.52
N SER A 283 13.95 21.19 -1.85
CA SER A 283 13.23 22.13 -2.71
C SER A 283 11.72 22.06 -2.51
N ALA A 284 11.15 20.85 -2.33
CA ALA A 284 9.72 20.70 -2.03
C ALA A 284 9.37 21.33 -0.67
N TYR A 285 10.25 21.24 0.32
CA TYR A 285 10.06 21.90 1.60
C TYR A 285 10.09 23.43 1.50
N GLU A 286 10.99 24.01 0.72
CA GLU A 286 10.99 25.47 0.48
C GLU A 286 9.76 25.91 -0.33
N SER A 287 9.28 25.09 -1.28
CA SER A 287 8.01 25.34 -2.00
C SER A 287 6.78 25.31 -1.07
N LEU A 288 6.77 24.45 -0.05
CA LEU A 288 5.74 24.49 1.00
C LEU A 288 5.78 25.83 1.74
N LEU A 289 6.98 26.28 2.16
CA LEU A 289 7.14 27.52 2.91
C LEU A 289 6.82 28.77 2.09
N ALA A 290 6.91 28.68 0.76
CA ALA A 290 6.53 29.75 -0.17
C ALA A 290 5.03 29.75 -0.54
N GLY A 291 4.26 28.73 -0.13
CA GLY A 291 2.85 28.55 -0.47
C GLY A 291 2.58 28.06 -1.90
N GLU A 292 3.58 27.45 -2.54
CA GLU A 292 3.46 26.78 -3.83
C GLU A 292 2.86 25.39 -3.69
N ILE A 293 3.12 24.73 -2.53
CA ILE A 293 2.53 23.47 -2.09
C ILE A 293 1.63 23.75 -0.89
N ASP A 294 0.46 23.13 -0.85
CA ASP A 294 -0.56 23.41 0.16
C ASP A 294 -0.32 22.64 1.46
N PHE A 295 0.18 21.39 1.38
CA PHE A 295 0.65 20.63 2.53
C PHE A 295 1.71 19.58 2.16
N MET A 296 2.44 19.09 3.17
CA MET A 296 3.51 18.14 3.00
C MET A 296 3.65 17.22 4.23
N PRO A 297 3.79 15.88 4.04
CA PRO A 297 4.22 14.99 5.10
C PRO A 297 5.65 15.30 5.55
N ILE A 298 5.86 15.53 6.83
CA ILE A 298 7.16 15.87 7.42
C ILE A 298 7.79 14.65 8.08
N ARG A 299 8.40 13.80 7.28
CA ARG A 299 8.98 12.54 7.76
C ARG A 299 10.33 12.72 8.46
N MET A 300 11.06 13.81 8.18
CA MET A 300 12.43 14.02 8.70
C MET A 300 12.45 15.02 9.84
N PRO A 301 13.07 14.71 11.00
CA PRO A 301 13.17 15.61 12.12
C PRO A 301 13.75 16.99 11.77
N ARG A 302 14.71 17.04 10.85
CA ARG A 302 15.32 18.31 10.43
C ARG A 302 14.31 19.32 9.87
N TYR A 303 13.28 18.86 9.15
CA TYR A 303 12.21 19.75 8.66
C TYR A 303 11.20 20.08 9.75
N TRP A 304 10.86 19.09 10.60
CA TRP A 304 9.93 19.31 11.70
C TRP A 304 10.43 20.39 12.67
N TYR A 305 11.67 20.27 13.09
CA TYR A 305 12.27 21.24 13.99
C TYR A 305 12.71 22.52 13.26
N GLY A 306 13.22 22.41 12.04
CA GLY A 306 13.60 23.56 11.22
C GLY A 306 12.43 24.47 10.86
N THR A 307 11.19 23.95 10.79
CA THR A 307 9.98 24.76 10.56
C THR A 307 9.77 25.79 11.68
N ASN A 308 10.21 25.54 12.90
CA ASN A 308 10.07 26.46 14.03
C ASN A 308 10.79 27.81 13.81
N GLU A 309 11.74 27.88 12.89
CA GLU A 309 12.52 29.06 12.57
C GLU A 309 12.04 29.77 11.29
N LYS A 310 11.05 29.23 10.63
CA LYS A 310 10.57 29.72 9.33
C LYS A 310 9.43 30.71 9.47
N LYS A 311 9.52 31.81 8.71
CA LYS A 311 8.56 32.92 8.76
C LYS A 311 7.11 32.45 8.56
N ALA A 312 6.84 31.55 7.61
CA ALA A 312 5.49 31.05 7.36
C ALA A 312 4.86 30.38 8.60
N TYR A 313 5.67 29.73 9.44
CA TYR A 313 5.23 29.15 10.72
C TYR A 313 5.14 30.20 11.82
N LEU A 314 6.18 31.04 11.96
CA LEU A 314 6.25 32.06 13.01
C LEU A 314 5.11 33.07 12.91
N ASP A 315 4.72 33.45 11.70
CA ASP A 315 3.62 34.38 11.43
C ASP A 315 2.24 33.69 11.43
N GLY A 316 2.15 32.39 11.75
CA GLY A 316 0.90 31.64 11.92
C GLY A 316 0.17 31.21 10.64
N TYR A 317 0.85 31.21 9.47
CA TYR A 317 0.29 30.76 8.20
C TYR A 317 0.38 29.26 8.01
N VAL A 318 1.50 28.64 8.39
CA VAL A 318 1.72 27.21 8.36
C VAL A 318 1.48 26.62 9.73
N THR A 319 0.66 25.57 9.78
CA THR A 319 0.40 24.78 10.99
C THR A 319 1.13 23.45 10.88
N LYS A 320 1.75 23.01 11.97
CA LYS A 320 2.30 21.68 12.13
C LYS A 320 1.31 20.79 12.86
N VAL A 321 1.10 19.58 12.37
CA VAL A 321 0.27 18.57 13.04
C VAL A 321 1.07 17.30 13.21
N GLN A 322 1.09 16.76 14.43
CA GLN A 322 1.54 15.41 14.71
C GLN A 322 0.34 14.62 15.20
N PHE A 323 0.12 13.46 14.62
CA PHE A 323 -0.96 12.57 15.00
C PHE A 323 -0.48 11.12 15.06
N PHE A 324 -1.22 10.33 15.80
CA PHE A 324 -0.95 8.92 16.04
C PHE A 324 -2.08 8.09 15.43
N ASN A 325 -1.78 6.84 15.14
CA ASN A 325 -2.74 5.88 14.63
C ASN A 325 -2.43 4.49 15.16
N ASP A 326 -3.35 3.58 14.90
CA ASP A 326 -3.27 2.18 15.28
C ASP A 326 -2.97 1.27 14.08
N ILE A 327 -2.25 1.80 13.08
CA ILE A 327 -1.82 1.01 11.93
C ILE A 327 -0.61 0.15 12.33
N PRO A 328 -0.62 -1.15 12.00
CA PRO A 328 0.57 -1.98 12.16
C PRO A 328 1.79 -1.38 11.46
N ARG A 329 2.95 -1.48 12.08
CA ARG A 329 4.14 -0.77 11.60
C ARG A 329 4.79 -1.47 10.42
N PRO A 330 5.07 -0.75 9.32
CA PRO A 330 5.87 -1.29 8.22
C PRO A 330 7.22 -1.80 8.73
N PRO A 331 7.65 -3.00 8.33
CA PRO A 331 8.94 -3.56 8.76
C PRO A 331 10.11 -2.90 8.01
N TYR A 332 10.41 -1.63 8.36
CA TYR A 332 11.60 -0.95 7.84
C TYR A 332 12.86 -1.62 8.34
N GLY A 333 13.71 -2.07 7.43
CA GLY A 333 14.95 -2.73 7.79
C GLY A 333 15.74 -3.24 6.60
N LEU A 334 16.72 -4.10 6.89
CA LEU A 334 17.53 -4.74 5.86
C LEU A 334 17.05 -6.16 5.62
N TYR A 335 16.67 -6.44 4.39
CA TYR A 335 16.25 -7.74 3.91
C TYR A 335 17.43 -8.45 3.27
N ILE A 336 17.78 -9.60 3.80
CA ILE A 336 18.96 -10.38 3.41
C ILE A 336 18.52 -11.45 2.43
N ASN A 337 19.05 -11.46 1.23
CA ASN A 337 18.76 -12.49 0.24
C ASN A 337 19.53 -13.78 0.59
N THR A 338 18.83 -14.72 1.22
CA THR A 338 19.41 -15.99 1.71
C THR A 338 19.85 -16.93 0.59
N GLN A 339 19.49 -16.65 -0.67
CA GLN A 339 19.89 -17.45 -1.83
C GLN A 339 21.21 -16.99 -2.44
N ARG A 340 21.82 -15.92 -1.89
CA ARG A 340 23.15 -15.46 -2.31
C ARG A 340 24.26 -16.22 -1.58
N PRO A 341 25.42 -16.42 -2.21
CA PRO A 341 26.57 -17.03 -1.54
C PRO A 341 26.89 -16.36 -0.21
N LEU A 342 27.29 -17.14 0.78
CA LEU A 342 27.52 -16.78 2.18
C LEU A 342 26.27 -16.35 2.96
N LEU A 343 25.32 -15.66 2.34
CA LEU A 343 24.09 -15.21 3.02
C LEU A 343 23.11 -16.37 3.33
N ASN A 344 23.33 -17.56 2.78
CA ASN A 344 22.65 -18.79 3.17
C ASN A 344 23.10 -19.32 4.55
N ASP A 345 24.28 -18.93 5.05
CA ASP A 345 24.73 -19.29 6.41
C ASP A 345 24.04 -18.41 7.46
N ARG A 346 23.33 -19.05 8.39
CA ARG A 346 22.61 -18.38 9.47
C ARG A 346 23.55 -17.61 10.42
N ASN A 347 24.77 -18.09 10.65
CA ASN A 347 25.74 -17.40 11.51
C ASN A 347 26.21 -16.09 10.87
N ILE A 348 26.39 -16.07 9.53
CA ILE A 348 26.63 -14.82 8.79
C ILE A 348 25.49 -13.84 9.04
N ARG A 349 24.23 -14.26 8.87
CA ARG A 349 23.06 -13.38 9.06
C ARG A 349 22.94 -12.88 10.51
N ILE A 350 23.21 -13.71 11.51
CA ILE A 350 23.27 -13.29 12.92
C ILE A 350 24.39 -12.24 13.12
N GLY A 351 25.56 -12.49 12.54
CA GLY A 351 26.66 -11.54 12.57
C GLY A 351 26.30 -10.19 11.94
N LEU A 352 25.60 -10.20 10.81
CA LEU A 352 25.09 -8.99 10.14
C LEU A 352 24.14 -8.20 11.06
N GLN A 353 23.25 -8.87 11.80
CA GLN A 353 22.35 -8.19 12.75
C GLN A 353 23.11 -7.48 13.87
N HIS A 354 24.17 -8.10 14.40
CA HIS A 354 25.03 -7.48 15.41
C HIS A 354 26.00 -6.43 14.83
N ALA A 355 26.28 -6.48 13.53
CA ALA A 355 27.17 -5.52 12.86
C ALA A 355 26.43 -4.24 12.34
N THR A 356 25.11 -4.21 12.41
CA THR A 356 24.28 -3.14 11.86
C THR A 356 23.69 -2.28 12.98
N ASP A 357 24.19 -1.04 13.13
CA ASP A 357 23.82 -0.15 14.24
C ASP A 357 22.67 0.80 13.88
N PHE A 358 21.43 0.29 13.90
CA PHE A 358 20.26 1.14 13.72
C PHE A 358 19.97 2.05 14.92
N GLN A 359 20.46 1.71 16.12
CA GLN A 359 20.28 2.59 17.28
C GLN A 359 21.02 3.92 17.08
N ARG A 360 22.25 3.86 16.57
CA ARG A 360 23.03 5.07 16.22
C ARG A 360 22.36 5.90 15.13
N VAL A 361 21.68 5.24 14.17
CA VAL A 361 20.87 5.94 13.16
C VAL A 361 19.68 6.65 13.79
N ILE A 362 18.97 5.99 14.70
CA ILE A 362 17.83 6.59 15.42
C ILE A 362 18.27 7.82 16.22
N GLU A 363 19.33 7.70 17.00
CA GLU A 363 19.83 8.78 17.86
C GLU A 363 20.43 9.93 17.06
N GLY A 364 21.31 9.63 16.12
CA GLY A 364 22.07 10.63 15.38
C GLY A 364 21.28 11.28 14.24
N PHE A 365 20.66 10.47 13.39
CA PHE A 365 19.97 10.96 12.20
C PHE A 365 18.50 11.34 12.46
N TYR A 366 17.78 10.50 13.22
CA TYR A 366 16.38 10.75 13.57
C TYR A 366 16.20 11.50 14.90
N ARG A 367 17.28 11.90 15.57
CA ARG A 367 17.27 12.69 16.83
C ARG A 367 16.45 12.04 17.95
N GLY A 368 16.33 10.70 17.95
CA GLY A 368 15.51 9.97 18.90
C GLY A 368 14.00 9.99 18.62
N ASP A 369 13.55 10.61 17.53
CA ASP A 369 12.11 10.69 17.19
C ASP A 369 11.52 9.36 16.71
N TYR A 370 12.36 8.42 16.28
CA TYR A 370 11.96 7.11 15.80
C TYR A 370 12.32 6.06 16.86
N GLU A 371 11.62 4.95 16.82
CA GLU A 371 11.79 3.85 17.76
C GLU A 371 12.43 2.65 17.08
N ARG A 372 13.16 1.82 17.86
CA ARG A 372 13.75 0.58 17.35
C ARG A 372 12.65 -0.42 17.04
N LEU A 373 12.60 -0.89 15.80
CA LEU A 373 11.77 -2.04 15.42
C LEU A 373 12.41 -3.32 15.98
N ASN A 374 11.62 -4.20 16.59
CA ASN A 374 12.12 -5.41 17.22
C ASN A 374 11.99 -6.67 16.35
N GLN A 375 10.97 -6.72 15.50
CA GLN A 375 10.62 -7.89 14.70
C GLN A 375 9.92 -7.51 13.40
N PHE A 376 9.68 -8.47 12.53
CA PHE A 376 9.06 -8.26 11.22
C PHE A 376 7.59 -7.81 11.34
N SER A 377 6.80 -8.49 12.19
CA SER A 377 5.37 -8.19 12.37
C SER A 377 5.13 -7.47 13.69
N GLU A 378 5.32 -6.15 13.72
CA GLU A 378 5.15 -5.34 14.93
C GLU A 378 3.90 -4.46 14.83
N GLY A 379 3.21 -4.22 15.96
CA GLY A 379 2.01 -3.40 16.02
C GLY A 379 0.72 -4.13 15.67
N LEU A 380 0.72 -5.46 15.66
CA LEU A 380 -0.48 -6.29 15.41
C LEU A 380 -1.19 -6.69 16.73
N GLY A 381 -1.00 -5.91 17.80
CA GLY A 381 -1.62 -6.18 19.10
C GLY A 381 -1.28 -7.59 19.61
N LYS A 382 -2.29 -8.37 19.97
CA LYS A 382 -2.16 -9.74 20.49
C LYS A 382 -1.49 -10.73 19.53
N TYR A 383 -1.38 -10.41 18.26
CA TYR A 383 -0.66 -11.21 17.26
C TYR A 383 0.83 -10.88 17.18
N THR A 384 1.33 -9.90 17.91
CA THR A 384 2.76 -9.55 18.00
C THR A 384 3.40 -10.25 19.19
N ASP A 385 4.56 -10.93 19.02
CA ASP A 385 5.30 -11.53 20.13
C ASP A 385 6.00 -10.42 20.96
N PRO A 386 5.55 -10.14 22.18
CA PRO A 386 6.11 -9.06 22.99
C PRO A 386 7.49 -9.40 23.58
N THR A 387 7.98 -10.63 23.43
CA THR A 387 9.24 -11.09 23.98
C THR A 387 10.40 -11.00 23.00
N ILE A 388 10.12 -10.86 21.71
CA ILE A 388 11.16 -10.71 20.69
C ILE A 388 11.78 -9.32 20.80
N ARG A 389 13.13 -9.30 20.76
CA ARG A 389 13.92 -8.06 20.70
C ARG A 389 14.90 -8.13 19.55
N ALA A 390 15.11 -7.00 18.87
CA ALA A 390 16.16 -6.90 17.87
C ALA A 390 17.53 -7.17 18.50
N ARG A 391 18.39 -7.88 17.77
CA ARG A 391 19.78 -8.05 18.20
C ARG A 391 20.47 -6.69 18.16
N LEU A 392 21.11 -6.34 19.29
CA LEU A 392 21.77 -5.03 19.42
C LEU A 392 23.13 -5.07 18.73
N PHE A 393 23.59 -3.89 18.33
CA PHE A 393 24.94 -3.71 17.80
C PHE A 393 25.98 -4.14 18.83
N SER A 394 26.86 -5.08 18.44
CA SER A 394 27.97 -5.57 19.25
C SER A 394 29.07 -6.12 18.34
N PRO A 395 30.21 -5.44 18.21
CA PRO A 395 31.34 -5.95 17.44
C PRO A 395 31.83 -7.31 17.93
N GLU A 396 31.77 -7.56 19.22
CA GLU A 396 32.15 -8.85 19.81
C GLU A 396 31.24 -9.98 19.34
N LEU A 397 29.92 -9.83 19.51
CA LEU A 397 28.94 -10.84 19.10
C LEU A 397 28.91 -11.03 17.58
N ALA A 398 29.11 -9.96 16.81
CA ALA A 398 29.22 -10.03 15.36
C ALA A 398 30.42 -10.87 14.93
N ARG A 399 31.62 -10.59 15.46
CA ARG A 399 32.83 -11.35 15.17
C ARG A 399 32.71 -12.81 15.62
N ALA A 400 32.11 -13.06 16.78
CA ALA A 400 31.88 -14.44 17.27
C ALA A 400 30.95 -15.21 16.34
N ALA A 401 29.91 -14.57 15.77
CA ALA A 401 29.03 -15.19 14.80
C ALA A 401 29.75 -15.44 13.46
N PHE A 402 30.51 -14.49 12.96
CA PHE A 402 31.30 -14.64 11.75
C PHE A 402 32.39 -15.74 11.89
N ALA A 403 32.99 -15.85 13.06
CA ALA A 403 33.96 -16.93 13.33
C ALA A 403 33.33 -18.31 13.26
N LYS A 404 32.07 -18.49 13.74
CA LYS A 404 31.31 -19.74 13.59
C LYS A 404 31.06 -20.09 12.12
N ALA A 405 31.01 -19.11 11.24
CA ALA A 405 30.90 -19.29 9.79
C ALA A 405 32.28 -19.41 9.10
N GLY A 406 33.39 -19.50 9.85
CA GLY A 406 34.74 -19.67 9.31
C GLY A 406 35.50 -18.40 8.97
N PHE A 407 34.96 -17.21 9.28
CA PHE A 407 35.61 -15.93 9.04
C PHE A 407 36.43 -15.49 10.25
N THR A 408 37.69 -15.99 10.33
CA THR A 408 38.57 -15.81 11.47
C THR A 408 39.83 -14.99 11.17
N GLN A 409 40.16 -14.80 9.91
CA GLN A 409 41.35 -14.04 9.51
C GLN A 409 40.98 -12.57 9.26
N THR A 410 41.79 -11.64 9.78
CA THR A 410 41.59 -10.19 9.51
C THR A 410 42.52 -9.73 8.39
N GLY A 411 41.97 -9.15 7.35
CA GLY A 411 42.72 -8.54 6.24
C GLY A 411 43.43 -7.25 6.69
N PRO A 412 44.37 -6.71 5.87
CA PRO A 412 45.11 -5.49 6.21
C PRO A 412 44.20 -4.24 6.37
N ASP A 413 43.03 -4.29 5.78
CA ASP A 413 41.98 -3.26 5.85
C ASP A 413 40.95 -3.49 6.98
N GLY A 414 41.20 -4.46 7.87
CA GLY A 414 40.30 -4.77 8.98
C GLY A 414 39.14 -5.71 8.64
N ILE A 415 38.94 -6.08 7.37
CA ILE A 415 37.83 -6.92 6.93
C ILE A 415 38.16 -8.41 7.14
N LEU A 416 37.21 -9.18 7.65
CA LEU A 416 37.34 -10.59 7.89
C LEU A 416 37.36 -11.40 6.58
N LYS A 417 38.16 -12.49 6.62
CA LYS A 417 38.27 -13.49 5.55
C LYS A 417 38.16 -14.89 6.15
N ASN A 418 37.69 -15.82 5.34
CA ASN A 418 37.76 -17.26 5.66
C ASN A 418 39.12 -17.85 5.23
N THR A 419 39.32 -19.11 5.49
CA THR A 419 40.54 -19.85 5.15
C THR A 419 40.80 -19.98 3.64
N ALA A 420 39.75 -19.85 2.82
CA ALA A 420 39.85 -19.80 1.36
C ALA A 420 40.23 -18.40 0.83
N GLY A 421 40.39 -17.40 1.72
CA GLY A 421 40.69 -16.01 1.35
C GLY A 421 39.47 -15.19 0.92
N GLU A 422 38.27 -15.75 1.02
CA GLU A 422 37.04 -15.09 0.65
C GLU A 422 36.68 -14.01 1.68
N ARG A 423 36.40 -12.78 1.20
CA ARG A 423 36.12 -11.61 2.04
C ARG A 423 34.68 -11.60 2.53
N LEU A 424 34.49 -11.14 3.76
CA LEU A 424 33.17 -10.86 4.31
C LEU A 424 32.66 -9.50 3.78
N SER A 425 32.07 -9.52 2.60
CA SER A 425 31.72 -8.31 1.84
C SER A 425 30.41 -8.48 1.10
N PHE A 426 29.45 -7.57 1.34
CA PHE A 426 28.12 -7.61 0.74
C PHE A 426 27.72 -6.24 0.18
N ARG A 427 26.95 -6.27 -0.90
CA ARG A 427 26.33 -5.08 -1.46
C ARG A 427 25.13 -4.67 -0.62
N LEU A 428 25.10 -3.41 -0.23
CA LEU A 428 24.01 -2.82 0.55
C LEU A 428 23.24 -1.83 -0.32
N THR A 429 22.08 -2.26 -0.80
CA THR A 429 21.28 -1.54 -1.79
C THR A 429 20.22 -0.67 -1.11
N PHE A 430 20.21 0.61 -1.48
CA PHE A 430 19.24 1.64 -1.03
C PHE A 430 18.63 2.36 -2.22
N ASP A 431 17.45 2.96 -2.02
CA ASP A 431 16.92 3.93 -2.97
C ASP A 431 17.58 5.31 -2.80
N THR A 432 17.33 6.22 -3.75
CA THR A 432 17.85 7.59 -3.75
C THR A 432 17.16 8.53 -2.75
N SER A 433 16.32 8.01 -1.86
CA SER A 433 15.63 8.78 -0.82
C SER A 433 16.61 9.37 0.21
N ASP A 434 16.07 10.21 1.12
CA ASP A 434 16.84 10.76 2.24
C ASP A 434 17.48 9.69 3.14
N ARG A 435 17.01 8.44 3.09
CA ARG A 435 17.54 7.32 3.87
C ARG A 435 19.00 7.00 3.53
N ARG A 436 19.45 7.30 2.31
CA ARG A 436 20.87 7.18 1.91
C ARG A 436 21.82 7.94 2.83
N LYS A 437 21.33 9.01 3.50
CA LYS A 437 22.16 9.89 4.34
C LYS A 437 22.70 9.19 5.60
N TYR A 438 22.04 8.16 6.10
CA TYR A 438 22.56 7.36 7.22
C TYR A 438 23.31 6.09 6.81
N LEU A 439 23.43 5.85 5.51
CA LEU A 439 24.13 4.67 4.98
C LEU A 439 25.59 4.63 5.43
N ALA A 440 26.26 5.81 5.50
CA ALA A 440 27.62 5.92 6.01
C ALA A 440 27.75 5.42 7.46
N THR A 441 26.76 5.69 8.31
CA THR A 441 26.74 5.20 9.70
C THR A 441 26.68 3.68 9.76
N LEU A 442 25.87 3.05 8.88
CA LEU A 442 25.79 1.59 8.83
C LEU A 442 27.08 0.96 8.29
N VAL A 443 27.71 1.57 7.28
CA VAL A 443 28.99 1.11 6.70
C VAL A 443 30.10 1.20 7.75
N GLU A 444 30.21 2.32 8.47
CA GLU A 444 31.20 2.49 9.55
C GLU A 444 31.00 1.46 10.66
N SER A 445 29.77 1.26 11.08
CA SER A 445 29.44 0.27 12.14
C SER A 445 29.83 -1.15 11.72
N ALA A 446 29.51 -1.53 10.49
CA ALA A 446 29.87 -2.83 9.93
C ALA A 446 31.39 -3.04 9.87
N HIS A 447 32.12 -2.01 9.44
CA HIS A 447 33.59 -2.05 9.37
C HIS A 447 34.24 -2.34 10.72
N ARG A 448 33.73 -1.75 11.80
CA ARG A 448 34.18 -2.03 13.18
C ARG A 448 34.02 -3.51 13.57
N CYS A 449 33.10 -4.23 12.93
CA CYS A 449 32.86 -5.65 13.11
C CYS A 449 33.68 -6.55 12.17
N GLY A 450 34.50 -5.97 11.28
CA GLY A 450 35.22 -6.70 10.25
C GLY A 450 34.39 -7.08 9.03
N LEU A 451 33.29 -6.39 8.82
CA LEU A 451 32.36 -6.56 7.70
C LEU A 451 32.46 -5.35 6.74
N GLU A 452 32.55 -5.65 5.45
CA GLU A 452 32.44 -4.64 4.41
C GLU A 452 31.02 -4.57 3.85
N TYR A 453 30.31 -3.46 4.09
CA TYR A 453 29.16 -3.10 3.30
C TYR A 453 29.59 -2.23 2.12
N ARG A 454 29.28 -2.66 0.89
CA ARG A 454 29.49 -1.91 -0.35
C ARG A 454 28.20 -1.17 -0.71
N PRO A 455 28.13 0.17 -0.49
CA PRO A 455 26.94 0.94 -0.77
C PRO A 455 26.56 0.93 -2.25
N GLU A 456 25.27 0.74 -2.53
CA GLU A 456 24.69 0.88 -3.85
C GLU A 456 23.39 1.68 -3.72
N THR A 457 23.33 2.83 -4.39
CA THR A 457 22.14 3.69 -4.38
C THR A 457 21.53 3.72 -5.78
N LEU A 458 20.25 3.36 -5.88
CA LEU A 458 19.52 3.25 -7.13
C LEU A 458 18.25 4.11 -7.09
N GLU A 459 17.77 4.55 -8.25
CA GLU A 459 16.43 5.12 -8.38
C GLU A 459 15.40 4.07 -7.96
N HIS A 460 14.27 4.51 -7.35
CA HIS A 460 13.30 3.64 -6.70
C HIS A 460 12.80 2.50 -7.59
N THR A 461 12.37 2.79 -8.82
CA THR A 461 11.85 1.78 -9.76
C THR A 461 12.93 0.77 -10.19
N THR A 462 14.15 1.24 -10.35
CA THR A 462 15.32 0.39 -10.67
C THR A 462 15.67 -0.51 -9.49
N MET A 463 15.68 0.02 -8.28
CA MET A 463 15.86 -0.77 -7.07
C MET A 463 14.76 -1.82 -6.91
N TYR A 464 13.50 -1.42 -7.07
CA TYR A 464 12.36 -2.33 -7.00
C TYR A 464 12.54 -3.51 -7.96
N ARG A 465 12.80 -3.23 -9.25
CA ARG A 465 13.04 -4.27 -10.25
C ARG A 465 14.19 -5.20 -9.85
N LYS A 466 15.33 -4.64 -9.42
CA LYS A 466 16.50 -5.43 -8.98
C LYS A 466 16.16 -6.39 -7.83
N VAL A 467 15.40 -5.91 -6.85
CA VAL A 467 14.98 -6.70 -5.68
C VAL A 467 14.00 -7.80 -6.10
N MET A 468 13.02 -7.49 -6.95
CA MET A 468 12.05 -8.47 -7.45
C MET A 468 12.68 -9.54 -8.35
N GLU A 469 13.75 -9.19 -9.08
CA GLU A 469 14.59 -10.13 -9.84
C GLU A 469 15.54 -10.97 -8.94
N LYS A 470 15.53 -10.76 -7.61
CA LYS A 470 16.43 -11.42 -6.64
C LYS A 470 17.92 -11.17 -6.91
N ASN A 471 18.28 -10.02 -7.50
CA ASN A 471 19.64 -9.63 -7.86
C ASN A 471 20.36 -8.76 -6.82
N HIS A 472 19.81 -8.62 -5.63
CA HIS A 472 20.43 -7.94 -4.48
C HIS A 472 21.12 -8.93 -3.54
N ASP A 473 22.06 -8.44 -2.73
CA ASP A 473 22.60 -9.18 -1.58
C ASP A 473 21.80 -8.81 -0.33
N ILE A 474 21.80 -7.53 0.04
CA ILE A 474 21.04 -6.96 1.15
C ILE A 474 20.37 -5.67 0.66
N ALA A 475 19.09 -5.51 0.91
CA ALA A 475 18.35 -4.31 0.50
C ALA A 475 17.64 -3.65 1.69
N PHE A 476 17.69 -2.32 1.77
CA PHE A 476 16.82 -1.58 2.67
C PHE A 476 15.42 -1.53 2.08
N TRP A 477 14.44 -2.05 2.79
CA TRP A 477 13.09 -2.22 2.28
C TRP A 477 12.04 -2.04 3.37
N ALA A 478 10.78 -1.89 2.99
CA ALA A 478 9.62 -2.07 3.84
C ALA A 478 8.43 -2.48 2.98
N TRP A 479 7.62 -3.38 3.50
CA TRP A 479 6.31 -3.69 2.92
C TRP A 479 5.23 -2.86 3.59
N SER A 480 4.24 -2.41 2.84
CA SER A 480 3.03 -1.83 3.41
C SER A 480 2.26 -2.90 4.19
N VAL A 481 1.71 -2.51 5.31
CA VAL A 481 0.85 -3.37 6.14
C VAL A 481 -0.56 -2.83 6.06
N SER A 482 -1.47 -3.61 5.51
CA SER A 482 -2.87 -3.20 5.28
C SER A 482 -3.87 -3.87 6.23
N GLY A 483 -3.48 -4.95 6.87
CA GLY A 483 -4.38 -5.76 7.70
C GLY A 483 -3.99 -5.80 9.18
N ARG A 484 -4.90 -6.33 9.99
CA ARG A 484 -4.70 -6.55 11.44
C ARG A 484 -4.12 -7.92 11.77
N LEU A 485 -3.88 -8.74 10.76
CA LEU A 485 -3.32 -10.08 10.88
C LEU A 485 -1.96 -10.18 10.17
N PRO A 486 -1.04 -11.04 10.63
CA PRO A 486 0.23 -11.27 9.94
C PRO A 486 0.01 -11.86 8.54
N ALA A 487 0.36 -11.13 7.49
CA ALA A 487 0.29 -11.57 6.10
C ALA A 487 1.66 -12.13 5.65
N LEU A 488 2.06 -13.29 6.15
CA LEU A 488 3.41 -13.84 5.97
C LEU A 488 3.54 -14.79 4.78
N TRP A 489 2.43 -15.22 4.17
CA TRP A 489 2.50 -16.15 3.04
C TRP A 489 3.26 -15.55 1.86
N GLU A 490 2.99 -14.31 1.52
CA GLU A 490 3.62 -13.65 0.39
C GLU A 490 5.12 -13.40 0.60
N SER A 491 5.50 -13.05 1.83
CA SER A 491 6.85 -12.59 2.15
C SER A 491 7.79 -13.70 2.67
N HIS A 492 7.24 -14.82 3.18
CA HIS A 492 8.06 -15.84 3.85
C HIS A 492 7.70 -17.29 3.51
N HIS A 493 6.63 -17.57 2.76
CA HIS A 493 6.33 -18.95 2.36
C HIS A 493 7.26 -19.43 1.26
N GLY A 494 7.69 -20.71 1.33
CA GLY A 494 8.61 -21.32 0.38
C GLY A 494 8.12 -21.33 -1.07
N ASP A 495 6.79 -21.40 -1.30
CA ASP A 495 6.20 -21.32 -2.64
C ASP A 495 6.49 -19.97 -3.35
N ASN A 496 6.85 -18.93 -2.59
CA ASN A 496 7.23 -17.62 -3.10
C ASN A 496 8.76 -17.41 -3.12
N ALA A 497 9.52 -18.38 -2.63
CA ALA A 497 11.00 -18.34 -2.60
C ALA A 497 11.62 -18.98 -3.83
N VAL A 498 11.11 -20.15 -4.23
CA VAL A 498 11.73 -21.00 -5.25
C VAL A 498 10.74 -21.59 -6.22
N ASP A 499 11.16 -21.75 -7.46
CA ASP A 499 10.54 -22.61 -8.46
C ASP A 499 11.25 -23.96 -8.47
N LYS A 500 10.48 -25.05 -8.63
CA LYS A 500 11.01 -26.40 -8.80
C LYS A 500 11.03 -26.73 -10.30
N LEU A 501 12.22 -26.94 -10.84
CA LEU A 501 12.39 -27.38 -12.21
C LEU A 501 11.98 -28.87 -12.38
N ALA A 502 11.77 -29.29 -13.62
CA ALA A 502 11.40 -30.67 -13.94
C ALA A 502 12.45 -31.72 -13.48
N ASP A 503 13.72 -31.31 -13.35
CA ASP A 503 14.82 -32.14 -12.85
C ASP A 503 14.96 -32.12 -11.30
N GLY A 504 14.02 -31.45 -10.61
CA GLY A 504 13.98 -31.34 -9.16
C GLY A 504 14.86 -30.23 -8.57
N ARG A 505 15.67 -29.53 -9.36
CA ARG A 505 16.45 -28.38 -8.87
C ARG A 505 15.53 -27.22 -8.47
N LYS A 506 15.91 -26.52 -7.40
CA LYS A 506 15.27 -25.28 -6.97
C LYS A 506 16.02 -24.09 -7.56
N VAL A 507 15.28 -23.15 -8.12
CA VAL A 507 15.81 -21.85 -8.60
C VAL A 507 15.05 -20.71 -7.93
N PRO A 508 15.66 -19.51 -7.78
CA PRO A 508 14.98 -18.35 -7.21
C PRO A 508 13.68 -18.01 -7.97
N LYS A 509 12.56 -17.94 -7.26
CA LYS A 509 11.31 -17.47 -7.84
C LYS A 509 11.31 -15.95 -7.88
N ARG A 510 11.33 -15.41 -9.09
CA ARG A 510 11.34 -13.97 -9.33
C ARG A 510 9.93 -13.38 -9.19
N GLN A 511 9.84 -12.04 -9.14
CA GLN A 511 8.59 -11.27 -9.10
C GLN A 511 7.63 -11.67 -7.97
N THR A 512 8.18 -12.12 -6.82
CA THR A 512 7.44 -12.44 -5.60
C THR A 512 7.88 -11.58 -4.42
N ASN A 513 7.01 -11.42 -3.43
CA ASN A 513 7.26 -10.61 -2.24
C ASN A 513 8.20 -11.27 -1.22
N ASN A 514 8.54 -12.55 -1.39
CA ASN A 514 9.57 -13.22 -0.59
C ASN A 514 10.97 -12.78 -1.08
N ILE A 515 11.32 -11.53 -0.81
CA ILE A 515 12.59 -10.94 -1.30
C ILE A 515 13.81 -11.44 -0.53
N THR A 516 13.63 -12.02 0.64
CA THR A 516 14.71 -12.70 1.35
C THR A 516 15.03 -14.08 0.75
N GLY A 517 14.14 -14.59 -0.10
CA GLY A 517 14.29 -15.90 -0.71
C GLY A 517 14.34 -17.05 0.28
N ILE A 518 13.84 -16.83 1.51
CA ILE A 518 13.84 -17.88 2.56
C ILE A 518 12.92 -19.04 2.17
N ASP A 519 13.46 -20.25 2.11
CA ASP A 519 12.74 -21.49 1.84
C ASP A 519 12.84 -22.38 3.11
N ASP A 520 12.00 -22.06 4.10
CA ASP A 520 11.94 -22.75 5.39
C ASP A 520 10.65 -23.58 5.46
N PRO A 521 10.74 -24.93 5.35
CA PRO A 521 9.54 -25.79 5.37
C PRO A 521 8.75 -25.72 6.68
N GLU A 522 9.42 -25.51 7.82
CA GLU A 522 8.75 -25.40 9.12
C GLU A 522 7.97 -24.09 9.23
N LEU A 523 8.57 -22.98 8.78
CA LEU A 523 7.87 -21.70 8.70
C LEU A 523 6.69 -21.77 7.71
N SER A 524 6.88 -22.40 6.56
CA SER A 524 5.82 -22.59 5.55
C SER A 524 4.64 -23.38 6.13
N ALA A 525 4.92 -24.45 6.88
CA ALA A 525 3.88 -25.25 7.54
C ALA A 525 3.13 -24.46 8.63
N LEU A 526 3.81 -23.59 9.37
CA LEU A 526 3.18 -22.69 10.35
C LEU A 526 2.27 -21.66 9.65
N ILE A 527 2.74 -21.08 8.54
CA ILE A 527 1.98 -20.13 7.73
C ILE A 527 0.70 -20.79 7.18
N ASP A 528 0.79 -22.02 6.65
CA ASP A 528 -0.36 -22.74 6.13
C ASP A 528 -1.39 -23.05 7.22
N LYS A 529 -0.93 -23.48 8.40
CA LYS A 529 -1.81 -23.67 9.56
C LYS A 529 -2.48 -22.38 9.98
N PHE A 530 -1.76 -21.25 10.04
CA PHE A 530 -2.33 -19.95 10.38
C PHE A 530 -3.41 -19.53 9.37
N ARG A 531 -3.16 -19.71 8.07
CA ARG A 531 -4.11 -19.40 7.01
C ARG A 531 -5.37 -20.26 7.02
N ALA A 532 -5.28 -21.46 7.59
CA ALA A 532 -6.42 -22.38 7.73
C ALA A 532 -7.15 -22.23 9.09
N ALA A 533 -6.52 -21.58 10.07
CA ALA A 533 -7.10 -21.43 11.40
C ALA A 533 -8.27 -20.44 11.37
N THR A 534 -9.34 -20.75 12.11
CA THR A 534 -10.54 -19.89 12.28
C THR A 534 -10.72 -19.44 13.72
N GLU A 535 -10.12 -20.16 14.65
CA GLU A 535 -10.22 -19.87 16.08
C GLU A 535 -9.11 -18.93 16.53
N GLU A 536 -9.47 -17.80 17.10
CA GLU A 536 -8.54 -16.74 17.47
C GLU A 536 -7.40 -17.19 18.40
N PRO A 537 -7.61 -18.02 19.46
CA PRO A 537 -6.52 -18.48 20.30
C PRO A 537 -5.44 -19.28 19.53
N GLU A 538 -5.85 -20.10 18.57
CA GLU A 538 -4.90 -20.85 17.72
C GLU A 538 -4.18 -19.91 16.75
N MET A 539 -4.87 -18.94 16.18
CA MET A 539 -4.25 -17.91 15.33
C MET A 539 -3.19 -17.12 16.07
N ILE A 540 -3.46 -16.68 17.30
CA ILE A 540 -2.48 -15.99 18.15
C ILE A 540 -1.25 -16.88 18.37
N LYS A 541 -1.44 -18.10 18.82
CA LYS A 541 -0.35 -19.06 19.07
C LYS A 541 0.53 -19.27 17.82
N LEU A 542 -0.10 -19.51 16.67
CA LEU A 542 0.61 -19.70 15.39
C LEU A 542 1.37 -18.44 14.97
N SER A 543 0.76 -17.26 15.17
CA SER A 543 1.41 -15.98 14.88
C SER A 543 2.71 -15.81 15.68
N LEU A 544 2.67 -16.07 17.00
CA LEU A 544 3.85 -15.97 17.85
C LEU A 544 4.94 -16.97 17.44
N GLN A 545 4.56 -18.19 17.05
CA GLN A 545 5.51 -19.20 16.55
C GLN A 545 6.16 -18.78 15.23
N MET A 546 5.38 -18.25 14.27
CA MET A 546 5.90 -17.75 13.01
C MET A 546 6.91 -16.62 13.22
N GLN A 547 6.59 -15.64 14.07
CA GLN A 547 7.48 -14.51 14.36
C GLN A 547 8.77 -14.95 15.03
N ARG A 548 8.72 -15.93 15.95
CA ARG A 548 9.89 -16.54 16.55
C ARG A 548 10.77 -17.20 15.49
N ARG A 549 10.17 -17.95 14.56
CA ARG A 549 10.91 -18.62 13.49
C ARG A 549 11.60 -17.61 12.56
N ILE A 550 10.92 -16.53 12.17
CA ILE A 550 11.53 -15.44 11.37
C ILE A 550 12.70 -14.80 12.11
N HIS A 551 12.53 -14.50 13.41
CA HIS A 551 13.62 -13.99 14.23
C HIS A 551 14.82 -14.94 14.27
N ASP A 552 14.57 -16.25 14.37
CA ASP A 552 15.62 -17.27 14.43
C ASP A 552 16.28 -17.50 13.07
N ASN A 553 15.58 -17.33 11.97
CA ASN A 553 16.13 -17.40 10.61
C ASN A 553 17.09 -16.24 10.33
N ALA A 554 16.93 -15.12 11.01
CA ALA A 554 17.78 -13.93 10.92
C ALA A 554 17.91 -13.35 9.49
N ASP A 555 16.91 -13.55 8.64
CA ASP A 555 16.89 -13.06 7.25
C ASP A 555 16.41 -11.62 7.11
N PHE A 556 15.98 -11.01 8.21
CA PHE A 556 15.56 -9.62 8.32
C PHE A 556 16.29 -8.92 9.49
N ILE A 557 16.95 -7.80 9.23
CA ILE A 557 17.51 -6.92 10.28
C ILE A 557 16.51 -5.82 10.57
N PRO A 558 15.77 -5.88 11.69
CA PRO A 558 14.83 -4.83 12.05
C PRO A 558 15.50 -3.46 12.11
N GLY A 559 14.94 -2.46 11.51
CA GLY A 559 15.45 -1.08 11.51
C GLY A 559 14.75 -0.21 12.55
N PHE A 560 13.78 0.56 12.12
CA PHE A 560 13.05 1.50 12.97
C PHE A 560 11.56 1.51 12.63
N ARG A 561 10.76 2.03 13.55
CA ARG A 561 9.35 2.36 13.35
C ARG A 561 9.11 3.84 13.58
N VAL A 562 8.11 4.36 12.89
CA VAL A 562 7.63 5.74 13.07
C VAL A 562 6.54 5.72 14.14
N PRO A 563 6.73 6.35 15.32
CA PRO A 563 5.73 6.28 16.39
C PRO A 563 4.49 7.12 16.09
N GLY A 564 4.62 8.18 15.28
CA GLY A 564 3.53 9.07 14.89
C GLY A 564 3.81 9.74 13.57
N TYR A 565 2.77 10.28 12.95
CA TYR A 565 2.85 10.94 11.64
C TYR A 565 2.85 12.45 11.79
N ARG A 566 3.59 13.15 10.94
CA ARG A 566 3.75 14.61 10.96
C ARG A 566 3.44 15.19 9.61
N ILE A 567 2.68 16.27 9.60
CA ILE A 567 2.42 17.08 8.41
C ILE A 567 2.66 18.56 8.75
N ALA A 568 2.96 19.35 7.72
CA ALA A 568 2.85 20.79 7.75
C ALA A 568 1.92 21.25 6.63
N HIS A 569 1.01 22.16 6.92
CA HIS A 569 0.02 22.64 5.96
C HIS A 569 -0.28 24.12 6.15
N TRP A 570 -0.66 24.78 5.08
CA TRP A 570 -1.17 26.13 5.11
C TRP A 570 -2.56 26.22 5.72
N GLY A 571 -2.93 27.36 6.29
CA GLY A 571 -4.17 27.57 7.02
C GLY A 571 -5.45 27.37 6.20
N TRP A 572 -5.39 27.49 4.87
CA TRP A 572 -6.53 27.23 3.97
C TRP A 572 -6.80 25.74 3.73
N VAL A 573 -5.90 24.84 4.11
CA VAL A 573 -6.16 23.40 4.15
C VAL A 573 -6.80 23.08 5.49
N LYS A 574 -8.01 22.53 5.47
CA LYS A 574 -8.77 22.18 6.67
C LYS A 574 -8.92 20.68 6.78
N PHE A 575 -9.00 20.22 8.02
CA PHE A 575 -9.26 18.82 8.40
C PHE A 575 -10.42 18.77 9.39
N PRO A 576 -11.06 17.60 9.59
CA PRO A 576 -11.97 17.38 10.70
C PRO A 576 -11.29 17.78 12.02
N GLU A 577 -12.00 18.49 12.85
CA GLU A 577 -11.52 18.87 14.17
C GLU A 577 -11.31 17.62 15.04
N GLY A 578 -10.13 17.53 15.69
CA GLY A 578 -9.74 16.38 16.50
C GLY A 578 -9.53 15.11 15.68
N PHE A 579 -9.08 15.21 14.45
CA PHE A 579 -8.76 14.15 13.48
C PHE A 579 -8.97 12.71 14.00
N ASP A 580 -10.22 12.27 14.05
CA ASP A 580 -10.66 11.02 14.70
C ASP A 580 -10.66 9.85 13.70
N VAL A 581 -9.50 9.50 13.16
CA VAL A 581 -9.36 8.34 12.28
C VAL A 581 -8.21 7.45 12.76
N ARG A 582 -8.57 6.28 13.29
CA ARG A 582 -7.64 5.33 13.90
C ARG A 582 -6.66 4.72 12.91
N SER A 583 -7.09 4.47 11.67
CA SER A 583 -6.33 3.74 10.65
C SER A 583 -5.87 4.62 9.49
N ALA A 584 -5.52 5.90 9.72
CA ALA A 584 -4.98 6.79 8.70
C ALA A 584 -3.49 7.11 8.92
N GLU A 585 -2.67 7.00 7.87
CA GLU A 585 -1.29 7.49 7.87
C GLU A 585 -1.20 9.01 7.74
N ASP A 586 -2.14 9.59 7.03
CA ASP A 586 -2.29 11.03 6.83
C ASP A 586 -3.75 11.36 6.50
N PRO A 587 -4.15 12.64 6.53
CA PRO A 587 -5.51 13.05 6.22
C PRO A 587 -5.96 12.73 4.79
N GLN A 588 -5.04 12.51 3.85
CA GLN A 588 -5.39 12.14 2.47
C GLN A 588 -5.92 10.71 2.37
N SER A 589 -5.47 9.81 3.22
CA SER A 589 -5.78 8.36 3.14
C SER A 589 -7.28 8.07 3.04
N TYR A 590 -8.11 8.95 3.59
CA TYR A 590 -9.58 8.84 3.52
C TYR A 590 -10.23 10.04 2.83
N GLY A 591 -9.46 10.94 2.22
CA GLY A 591 -9.99 12.13 1.54
C GLY A 591 -10.76 13.09 2.46
N LEU A 592 -10.39 13.20 3.75
CA LEU A 592 -11.13 13.91 4.80
C LEU A 592 -10.87 15.41 4.86
N PHE A 593 -10.02 15.94 4.01
CA PHE A 593 -9.66 17.35 4.01
C PHE A 593 -10.47 18.15 2.96
N TRP A 594 -10.46 19.47 3.13
CA TRP A 594 -11.02 20.40 2.14
C TRP A 594 -10.20 21.68 2.07
N LEU A 595 -10.46 22.47 1.07
CA LEU A 595 -9.77 23.73 0.83
C LEU A 595 -10.72 24.90 1.00
N VAL A 596 -10.16 26.06 1.41
CA VAL A 596 -10.86 27.36 1.41
C VAL A 596 -10.10 28.30 0.48
N PRO A 597 -10.41 28.31 -0.85
CA PRO A 597 -9.65 29.07 -1.85
C PRO A 597 -9.54 30.57 -1.56
N SER A 598 -10.60 31.18 -1.00
CA SER A 598 -10.60 32.60 -0.61
C SER A 598 -9.60 32.92 0.51
N GLU A 599 -9.38 31.98 1.45
CA GLU A 599 -8.34 32.15 2.47
C GLU A 599 -6.94 32.06 1.84
N ARG A 600 -6.74 31.17 0.85
CA ARG A 600 -5.44 31.01 0.19
C ARG A 600 -4.96 32.33 -0.45
N ASP A 601 -5.80 32.95 -1.26
CA ASP A 601 -5.42 34.17 -1.97
C ASP A 601 -5.12 35.32 -0.99
N LYS A 602 -5.93 35.42 0.06
CA LYS A 602 -5.72 36.40 1.13
C LYS A 602 -4.42 36.11 1.90
N ASP A 603 -4.25 34.90 2.38
CA ASP A 603 -3.10 34.52 3.22
C ASP A 603 -1.77 34.67 2.46
N LEU A 604 -1.72 34.31 1.17
CA LEU A 604 -0.52 34.51 0.35
C LEU A 604 -0.20 35.99 0.11
N LYS A 605 -1.22 36.81 -0.12
CA LYS A 605 -1.04 38.26 -0.25
C LYS A 605 -0.50 38.86 1.04
N ASP A 606 -1.11 38.54 2.16
CA ASP A 606 -0.74 39.05 3.48
C ASP A 606 0.66 38.58 3.89
N PHE A 607 0.97 37.29 3.67
CA PHE A 607 2.30 36.73 3.94
C PHE A 607 3.42 37.43 3.15
N ARG A 608 3.19 37.68 1.85
CA ARG A 608 4.14 38.40 1.00
C ARG A 608 4.30 39.88 1.40
N ALA A 609 3.24 40.46 1.94
CA ALA A 609 3.24 41.82 2.48
C ALA A 609 3.86 41.91 3.88
N GLY A 610 4.25 40.79 4.49
CA GLY A 610 4.84 40.74 5.82
C GLY A 610 3.85 40.88 6.98
N VAL A 611 2.57 40.69 6.73
CA VAL A 611 1.53 40.72 7.77
C VAL A 611 1.63 39.45 8.62
N VAL A 612 1.54 39.59 9.94
CA VAL A 612 1.47 38.45 10.89
C VAL A 612 0.01 38.04 11.03
N ARG A 613 -0.30 36.77 10.74
CA ARG A 613 -1.65 36.21 10.87
C ARG A 613 -2.00 35.88 12.33
N GLY A 614 -1.02 35.36 13.08
CA GLY A 614 -1.18 34.96 14.47
C GLY A 614 0.05 34.22 15.02
N PRO A 615 -0.02 33.68 16.22
CA PRO A 615 1.08 32.92 16.79
C PRO A 615 1.31 31.60 16.04
N PRO A 616 2.54 31.05 16.09
CA PRO A 616 2.85 29.74 15.52
C PRO A 616 2.00 28.64 16.16
N LYS A 617 1.57 27.67 15.34
CA LYS A 617 0.66 26.61 15.79
C LYS A 617 1.23 25.23 15.54
N THR A 618 1.32 24.43 16.60
CA THR A 618 1.58 22.98 16.54
C THR A 618 0.43 22.26 17.23
N ILE A 619 -0.14 21.28 16.57
CA ILE A 619 -1.25 20.44 17.07
C ILE A 619 -0.71 19.05 17.29
N ILE A 620 -1.01 18.46 18.44
CA ILE A 620 -0.72 17.05 18.75
C ILE A 620 -2.05 16.34 18.94
N GLU A 621 -2.34 15.40 18.02
CA GLU A 621 -3.53 14.56 18.06
C GLU A 621 -3.11 13.18 18.57
N ASP A 622 -3.25 12.95 19.86
CA ASP A 622 -2.76 11.76 20.55
C ASP A 622 -3.84 10.71 20.88
N ARG A 623 -5.08 10.92 20.42
CA ARG A 623 -6.23 10.02 20.66
C ARG A 623 -5.93 8.55 20.38
N TRP A 624 -5.20 8.26 19.32
CA TRP A 624 -4.85 6.91 18.86
C TRP A 624 -3.39 6.55 19.17
N ARG A 625 -2.79 7.22 20.13
CA ARG A 625 -1.44 6.88 20.59
C ARG A 625 -1.49 5.55 21.33
N THR A 626 -0.85 4.53 20.78
CA THR A 626 -0.60 3.27 21.49
C THR A 626 0.67 3.44 22.33
N GLU A 627 0.62 3.03 23.57
CA GLU A 627 1.76 3.06 24.49
C GLU A 627 2.91 2.16 24.01
#